data_a57ff8c178604cef191bc62e72f7b2be
#
_entry.id   a57ff8c178604cef191bc62e72f7b2be
#
_cell.length_a   1.000
_cell.length_b   1.000
_cell.length_c   1.000
_cell.angle_alpha   90.00
_cell.angle_beta   90.00
_cell.angle_gamma   90.00
#
_symmetry.space_group_name_H-M   'P 1'
#
loop_
_entity.id
_entity.type
_entity.pdbx_description
1 polymer ?
#
loop_
_entity_poly.entity_id
_entity_poly.type
_entity_poly.pdbx_seq_one_letter_code
_entity_poly.pdbx_strand_id
1 'polypeptide(L)'
;MKDFLSDLQDVYKRQVLSDAIASQADMHATYGGVVPEIASRKHVEAIAGLAEKALADAGVTKPDIDAVAVTYGPGLIGALLVAVNFAKAAAYALGKPLIPVHHLRGHIAANYIAFPELEPPFLALCISGGNSMLVDVAGYTDMEILGATRDDAAGECFDKIARVLGLPYPGGKPMELLAEGGDDTRYPLPRAHIADNDLDMSFSGLKTAAVNLVHNAQQKGEDLDRSSLAASVAAAISEELVPRAMEAARRRGRTTLVAAGGVAANKRIRGDLERSCRENGLRLYLPPLSLCGDNGAMIGSQAYYEYLAGNLADMRLNAYANLEI
;
A
#
# COMPACT_ATOMS: atom_id res chain seq x y z
N MET A 1 -19.95 -3.18 31.90
CA MET A 1 -18.93 -3.73 30.94
C MET A 1 -19.53 -4.32 29.66
N LYS A 2 -20.75 -4.89 29.69
CA LYS A 2 -21.48 -5.35 28.49
C LYS A 2 -21.98 -4.20 27.61
N ASP A 3 -22.40 -3.08 28.19
CA ASP A 3 -22.95 -1.94 27.44
C ASP A 3 -21.89 -1.11 26.70
N PHE A 4 -20.63 -1.14 27.17
CA PHE A 4 -19.52 -0.46 26.52
C PHE A 4 -19.10 -1.13 25.19
N LEU A 5 -19.29 -2.45 25.04
CA LEU A 5 -18.99 -3.19 23.83
C LEU A 5 -20.08 -3.05 22.75
N SER A 6 -21.36 -2.87 23.15
CA SER A 6 -22.46 -2.63 22.23
C SER A 6 -22.34 -1.26 21.55
N ASP A 7 -21.87 -0.26 22.29
CA ASP A 7 -21.61 1.08 21.78
C ASP A 7 -20.37 1.18 20.86
N LEU A 8 -19.45 0.21 20.90
CA LEU A 8 -18.28 0.15 19.99
C LEU A 8 -18.64 -0.24 18.55
N GLN A 9 -19.85 -0.71 18.29
CA GLN A 9 -20.34 -1.03 16.94
C GLN A 9 -20.93 0.18 16.21
N ASP A 10 -21.01 1.34 16.82
CA ASP A 10 -21.56 2.52 16.20
C ASP A 10 -20.57 3.10 15.16
N VAL A 11 -21.06 3.38 13.95
CA VAL A 11 -20.32 3.93 12.81
C VAL A 11 -19.51 5.19 13.17
N TYR A 12 -19.97 5.94 14.17
CA TYR A 12 -19.29 7.12 14.70
C TYR A 12 -17.92 6.86 15.33
N LYS A 13 -17.61 5.64 15.76
CA LYS A 13 -16.35 5.31 16.47
C LYS A 13 -15.20 4.89 15.54
N ARG A 14 -15.42 4.88 14.21
CA ARG A 14 -14.38 4.64 13.19
C ARG A 14 -14.00 5.92 12.44
N GLN A 15 -14.26 7.09 13.00
CA GLN A 15 -13.91 8.36 12.37
C GLN A 15 -12.43 8.67 12.55
N VAL A 16 -11.81 9.14 11.48
CA VAL A 16 -10.48 9.76 11.53
C VAL A 16 -10.66 11.17 12.08
N LEU A 17 -10.19 11.41 13.32
CA LEU A 17 -10.25 12.73 13.94
C LEU A 17 -9.12 13.63 13.44
N SER A 18 -7.95 13.04 13.15
CA SER A 18 -6.81 13.73 12.54
C SER A 18 -5.92 12.73 11.81
N ASP A 19 -5.18 13.21 10.80
CA ASP A 19 -4.16 12.46 10.08
C ASP A 19 -2.98 13.39 9.77
N ALA A 20 -1.93 13.31 10.58
CA ALA A 20 -0.74 14.14 10.45
C ALA A 20 0.36 13.40 9.70
N ILE A 21 0.74 13.89 8.53
CA ILE A 21 1.73 13.27 7.65
C ILE A 21 2.94 14.20 7.48
N ALA A 22 4.16 13.66 7.70
CA ALA A 22 5.42 14.31 7.31
C ALA A 22 6.03 13.55 6.13
N SER A 23 5.67 13.95 4.92
CA SER A 23 6.23 13.36 3.70
C SER A 23 7.73 13.61 3.60
N GLN A 24 8.46 12.57 3.20
CA GLN A 24 9.90 12.63 2.92
C GLN A 24 10.18 12.49 1.41
N ALA A 25 9.13 12.50 0.58
CA ALA A 25 9.23 12.26 -0.86
C ALA A 25 10.20 13.23 -1.55
N ASP A 26 10.10 14.54 -1.29
CA ASP A 26 10.94 15.56 -1.91
C ASP A 26 12.42 15.37 -1.58
N MET A 27 12.72 15.00 -0.34
CA MET A 27 14.08 14.71 0.08
C MET A 27 14.64 13.47 -0.63
N HIS A 28 13.87 12.38 -0.65
CA HIS A 28 14.28 11.14 -1.30
C HIS A 28 14.36 11.28 -2.82
N ALA A 29 13.59 12.18 -3.43
CA ALA A 29 13.69 12.52 -4.85
C ALA A 29 15.08 13.01 -5.24
N THR A 30 15.79 13.74 -4.36
CA THR A 30 17.17 14.21 -4.62
C THR A 30 18.18 13.07 -4.74
N TYR A 31 17.87 11.89 -4.19
CA TYR A 31 18.70 10.68 -4.24
C TYR A 31 18.19 9.67 -5.28
N GLY A 32 17.10 9.97 -5.97
CA GLY A 32 16.48 9.07 -6.94
C GLY A 32 15.80 7.83 -6.33
N GLY A 33 15.46 7.87 -5.03
CA GLY A 33 14.80 6.82 -4.30
C GLY A 33 15.05 6.87 -2.80
N VAL A 34 14.42 5.98 -2.04
CA VAL A 34 14.53 5.98 -0.58
C VAL A 34 15.93 5.60 -0.12
N VAL A 35 16.51 6.41 0.78
CA VAL A 35 17.75 6.12 1.50
C VAL A 35 17.41 5.76 2.95
N PRO A 36 17.55 4.48 3.37
CA PRO A 36 17.04 3.98 4.66
C PRO A 36 17.57 4.73 5.89
N GLU A 37 18.85 5.09 5.90
CA GLU A 37 19.45 5.82 7.02
C GLU A 37 18.88 7.22 7.15
N ILE A 38 18.71 7.93 6.04
CA ILE A 38 18.13 9.29 6.02
C ILE A 38 16.67 9.22 6.47
N ALA A 39 15.91 8.24 5.97
CA ALA A 39 14.53 8.02 6.40
C ALA A 39 14.43 7.84 7.92
N SER A 40 15.28 6.99 8.51
CA SER A 40 15.29 6.73 9.95
C SER A 40 15.58 7.99 10.78
N ARG A 41 16.58 8.78 10.38
CA ARG A 41 16.92 10.07 11.05
C ARG A 41 15.76 11.04 11.01
N LYS A 42 15.09 11.15 9.87
CA LYS A 42 13.92 12.03 9.72
C LYS A 42 12.72 11.57 10.55
N HIS A 43 12.53 10.27 10.73
CA HIS A 43 11.51 9.75 11.64
C HIS A 43 11.80 10.18 13.10
N VAL A 44 13.05 10.11 13.56
CA VAL A 44 13.42 10.58 14.91
C VAL A 44 13.11 12.08 15.09
N GLU A 45 13.44 12.90 14.09
CA GLU A 45 13.21 14.35 14.15
C GLU A 45 11.71 14.71 14.18
N ALA A 46 10.86 13.95 13.47
CA ALA A 46 9.47 14.33 13.23
C ALA A 46 8.47 13.71 14.22
N ILE A 47 8.72 12.50 14.74
CA ILE A 47 7.70 11.66 15.37
C ILE A 47 7.02 12.32 16.58
N ALA A 48 7.76 12.99 17.46
CA ALA A 48 7.20 13.64 18.64
C ALA A 48 6.29 14.81 18.26
N GLY A 49 6.77 15.69 17.35
CA GLY A 49 5.98 16.82 16.86
C GLY A 49 4.73 16.40 16.09
N LEU A 50 4.83 15.30 15.32
CA LEU A 50 3.66 14.74 14.62
C LEU A 50 2.62 14.21 15.60
N ALA A 51 3.04 13.52 16.66
CA ALA A 51 2.12 13.02 17.68
C ALA A 51 1.40 14.17 18.41
N GLU A 52 2.12 15.22 18.79
CA GLU A 52 1.54 16.42 19.40
C GLU A 52 0.58 17.14 18.44
N LYS A 53 0.98 17.29 17.17
CA LYS A 53 0.13 17.87 16.15
C LYS A 53 -1.16 17.05 15.95
N ALA A 54 -1.06 15.73 15.86
CA ALA A 54 -2.23 14.85 15.67
C ALA A 54 -3.23 15.01 16.83
N LEU A 55 -2.77 15.06 18.09
CA LEU A 55 -3.62 15.31 19.25
C LEU A 55 -4.29 16.68 19.19
N ALA A 56 -3.51 17.73 18.84
CA ALA A 56 -4.02 19.09 18.73
C ALA A 56 -5.06 19.24 17.63
N ASP A 57 -4.80 18.69 16.43
CA ASP A 57 -5.71 18.73 15.29
C ASP A 57 -7.01 17.95 15.58
N ALA A 58 -6.92 16.86 16.34
CA ALA A 58 -8.07 16.08 16.79
C ALA A 58 -8.87 16.75 17.93
N GLY A 59 -8.32 17.76 18.57
CA GLY A 59 -8.93 18.39 19.73
C GLY A 59 -8.99 17.50 20.98
N VAL A 60 -8.10 16.50 21.09
CA VAL A 60 -8.03 15.54 22.20
C VAL A 60 -6.71 15.70 22.97
N THR A 61 -6.70 15.19 24.21
CA THR A 61 -5.54 15.22 25.10
C THR A 61 -5.01 13.81 25.34
N LYS A 62 -3.81 13.70 25.93
CA LYS A 62 -3.20 12.40 26.23
C LYS A 62 -4.07 11.45 27.10
N PRO A 63 -4.81 11.94 28.11
CA PRO A 63 -5.76 11.09 28.89
C PRO A 63 -6.88 10.48 28.05
N ASP A 64 -7.29 11.14 26.95
CA ASP A 64 -8.39 10.69 26.10
C ASP A 64 -7.99 9.53 25.17
N ILE A 65 -6.69 9.17 25.12
CA ILE A 65 -6.20 8.07 24.30
C ILE A 65 -6.51 6.73 24.99
N ASP A 66 -7.13 5.80 24.26
CA ASP A 66 -7.47 4.47 24.75
C ASP A 66 -6.40 3.42 24.45
N ALA A 67 -5.66 3.57 23.35
CA ALA A 67 -4.60 2.64 22.94
C ALA A 67 -3.55 3.36 22.08
N VAL A 68 -2.36 2.78 21.97
CA VAL A 68 -1.30 3.21 21.08
C VAL A 68 -1.07 2.11 20.05
N ALA A 69 -1.22 2.45 18.77
CA ALA A 69 -0.97 1.52 17.67
C ALA A 69 0.31 1.89 16.93
N VAL A 70 1.01 0.88 16.40
CA VAL A 70 2.25 1.10 15.67
C VAL A 70 2.45 0.05 14.58
N THR A 71 2.92 0.48 13.42
CA THR A 71 3.45 -0.43 12.41
C THR A 71 4.74 -1.07 12.93
N TYR A 72 4.74 -2.41 13.02
CA TYR A 72 5.93 -3.15 13.48
C TYR A 72 6.62 -3.94 12.36
N GLY A 73 6.02 -4.03 11.19
CA GLY A 73 6.54 -4.68 9.99
C GLY A 73 5.47 -4.87 8.92
N PRO A 74 5.88 -5.28 7.69
CA PRO A 74 7.24 -5.13 7.15
C PRO A 74 7.61 -3.68 6.82
N GLY A 75 8.91 -3.41 6.62
CA GLY A 75 9.39 -2.09 6.20
C GLY A 75 10.85 -1.80 6.53
N LEU A 76 11.26 -0.54 6.37
CA LEU A 76 12.62 -0.10 6.67
C LEU A 76 12.92 -0.22 8.15
N ILE A 77 13.78 -1.17 8.52
CA ILE A 77 14.02 -1.55 9.91
C ILE A 77 14.37 -0.37 10.82
N GLY A 78 15.19 0.56 10.36
CA GLY A 78 15.57 1.74 11.14
C GLY A 78 14.39 2.67 11.42
N ALA A 79 13.51 2.91 10.43
CA ALA A 79 12.30 3.73 10.60
C ALA A 79 11.29 3.03 11.52
N LEU A 80 11.09 1.72 11.33
CA LEU A 80 10.22 0.91 12.19
C LEU A 80 10.69 0.89 13.65
N LEU A 81 12.01 0.77 13.89
CA LEU A 81 12.57 0.82 15.25
C LEU A 81 12.28 2.16 15.94
N VAL A 82 12.36 3.28 15.21
CA VAL A 82 11.99 4.59 15.75
C VAL A 82 10.53 4.60 16.18
N ALA A 83 9.62 4.17 15.29
CA ALA A 83 8.19 4.15 15.57
C ALA A 83 7.83 3.19 16.73
N VAL A 84 8.36 1.97 16.72
CA VAL A 84 8.09 0.96 17.77
C VAL A 84 8.59 1.42 19.13
N ASN A 85 9.79 2.01 19.22
CA ASN A 85 10.30 2.49 20.51
C ASN A 85 9.50 3.70 21.02
N PHE A 86 9.12 4.62 20.14
CA PHE A 86 8.26 5.75 20.50
C PHE A 86 6.89 5.26 21.01
N ALA A 87 6.25 4.33 20.29
CA ALA A 87 4.95 3.80 20.67
C ALA A 87 5.00 3.03 22.02
N LYS A 88 6.06 2.24 22.24
CA LYS A 88 6.29 1.57 23.54
C LYS A 88 6.41 2.57 24.68
N ALA A 89 7.22 3.62 24.47
CA ALA A 89 7.38 4.66 25.50
C ALA A 89 6.07 5.41 25.77
N ALA A 90 5.30 5.74 24.72
CA ALA A 90 4.01 6.39 24.84
C ALA A 90 2.98 5.48 25.57
N ALA A 91 2.85 4.22 25.15
CA ALA A 91 1.95 3.25 25.78
C ALA A 91 2.27 3.05 27.26
N TYR A 92 3.56 2.92 27.59
CA TYR A 92 4.03 2.79 28.98
C TYR A 92 3.70 4.03 29.82
N ALA A 93 4.05 5.23 29.30
CA ALA A 93 3.82 6.48 30.01
C ALA A 93 2.34 6.81 30.24
N LEU A 94 1.47 6.40 29.30
CA LEU A 94 0.03 6.60 29.37
C LEU A 94 -0.70 5.47 30.11
N GLY A 95 -0.03 4.36 30.40
CA GLY A 95 -0.66 3.16 30.98
C GLY A 95 -1.70 2.54 30.05
N LYS A 96 -1.49 2.61 28.72
CA LYS A 96 -2.44 2.16 27.69
C LYS A 96 -1.92 0.94 26.94
N PRO A 97 -2.81 0.10 26.37
CA PRO A 97 -2.41 -1.05 25.56
C PRO A 97 -1.62 -0.62 24.32
N LEU A 98 -0.66 -1.45 23.92
CA LEU A 98 0.12 -1.33 22.70
C LEU A 98 -0.39 -2.32 21.65
N ILE A 99 -0.73 -1.83 20.46
CA ILE A 99 -1.30 -2.62 19.38
C ILE A 99 -0.29 -2.72 18.23
N PRO A 100 0.24 -3.92 17.95
CA PRO A 100 1.12 -4.13 16.79
C PRO A 100 0.27 -4.25 15.53
N VAL A 101 0.59 -3.47 14.49
CA VAL A 101 -0.13 -3.49 13.23
C VAL A 101 0.80 -3.87 12.10
N HIS A 102 0.40 -4.85 11.32
CA HIS A 102 1.08 -5.22 10.09
C HIS A 102 0.79 -4.17 9.01
N HIS A 103 1.85 -3.62 8.37
CA HIS A 103 1.75 -2.52 7.40
C HIS A 103 0.75 -2.79 6.26
N LEU A 104 0.81 -3.98 5.67
CA LEU A 104 -0.06 -4.34 4.54
C LEU A 104 -1.52 -4.56 4.95
N ARG A 105 -1.77 -5.06 6.18
CA ARG A 105 -3.13 -5.08 6.75
C ARG A 105 -3.67 -3.67 6.91
N GLY A 106 -2.82 -2.71 7.28
CA GLY A 106 -3.18 -1.29 7.31
C GLY A 106 -3.64 -0.78 5.95
N HIS A 107 -2.92 -1.06 4.87
CA HIS A 107 -3.36 -0.67 3.52
C HIS A 107 -4.74 -1.24 3.16
N ILE A 108 -5.01 -2.51 3.49
CA ILE A 108 -6.32 -3.11 3.28
C ILE A 108 -7.37 -2.39 4.14
N ALA A 109 -7.06 -2.13 5.41
CA ALA A 109 -7.96 -1.48 6.36
C ALA A 109 -8.25 -0.01 6.07
N ALA A 110 -7.45 0.66 5.23
CA ALA A 110 -7.77 2.00 4.71
C ALA A 110 -9.14 2.03 4.01
N ASN A 111 -9.55 0.91 3.40
CA ASN A 111 -10.86 0.80 2.76
C ASN A 111 -12.03 0.80 3.76
N TYR A 112 -11.84 0.33 4.99
CA TYR A 112 -12.88 0.40 6.04
C TYR A 112 -13.16 1.84 6.49
N ILE A 113 -12.23 2.76 6.28
CA ILE A 113 -12.43 4.19 6.53
C ILE A 113 -13.31 4.79 5.43
N ALA A 114 -13.00 4.46 4.17
CA ALA A 114 -13.72 4.98 3.01
C ALA A 114 -15.11 4.35 2.83
N PHE A 115 -15.27 3.09 3.23
CA PHE A 115 -16.45 2.28 3.01
C PHE A 115 -16.84 1.57 4.33
N PRO A 116 -17.58 2.26 5.21
CA PRO A 116 -17.97 1.71 6.51
C PRO A 116 -18.79 0.41 6.42
N GLU A 117 -19.47 0.21 5.28
CA GLU A 117 -20.26 -0.99 4.98
C GLU A 117 -19.41 -2.18 4.49
N LEU A 118 -18.11 -1.97 4.22
CA LEU A 118 -17.24 -3.05 3.78
C LEU A 118 -16.93 -4.00 4.93
N GLU A 119 -17.31 -5.26 4.75
CA GLU A 119 -17.06 -6.33 5.71
C GLU A 119 -16.41 -7.52 5.02
N PRO A 120 -15.52 -8.27 5.69
CA PRO A 120 -15.07 -9.57 5.21
C PRO A 120 -16.25 -10.57 5.07
N PRO A 121 -16.17 -11.58 4.17
CA PRO A 121 -14.98 -11.92 3.39
C PRO A 121 -14.91 -11.23 2.02
N PHE A 122 -13.69 -10.92 1.58
CA PHE A 122 -13.41 -10.36 0.25
C PHE A 122 -11.99 -10.69 -0.23
N LEU A 123 -11.70 -10.48 -1.52
CA LEU A 123 -10.34 -10.52 -2.04
C LEU A 123 -9.74 -9.11 -2.02
N ALA A 124 -8.50 -8.96 -1.56
CA ALA A 124 -7.75 -7.71 -1.66
C ALA A 124 -6.60 -7.85 -2.67
N LEU A 125 -6.50 -6.88 -3.59
CA LEU A 125 -5.32 -6.62 -4.41
C LEU A 125 -4.51 -5.51 -3.75
N CYS A 126 -3.44 -5.88 -3.05
CA CYS A 126 -2.57 -4.96 -2.35
C CYS A 126 -1.35 -4.64 -3.22
N ILE A 127 -1.26 -3.42 -3.74
CA ILE A 127 -0.23 -2.97 -4.69
C ILE A 127 0.37 -1.63 -4.27
N SER A 128 1.63 -1.66 -3.88
CA SER A 128 2.36 -0.49 -3.37
C SER A 128 3.75 -0.35 -4.01
N GLY A 129 4.56 0.56 -3.52
CA GLY A 129 5.94 0.73 -3.95
C GLY A 129 6.79 -0.52 -3.75
N GLY A 130 6.59 -1.25 -2.65
CA GLY A 130 7.40 -2.42 -2.28
C GLY A 130 6.64 -3.76 -2.28
N ASN A 131 5.33 -3.77 -2.53
CA ASN A 131 4.52 -4.97 -2.43
C ASN A 131 3.51 -5.07 -3.57
N SER A 132 3.31 -6.29 -4.07
CA SER A 132 2.24 -6.65 -5.01
C SER A 132 1.76 -8.04 -4.66
N MET A 133 0.53 -8.15 -4.15
CA MET A 133 -0.01 -9.42 -3.67
C MET A 133 -1.53 -9.48 -3.74
N LEU A 134 -2.02 -10.70 -3.80
CA LEU A 134 -3.43 -11.07 -3.70
C LEU A 134 -3.65 -11.69 -2.32
N VAL A 135 -4.57 -11.12 -1.56
CA VAL A 135 -4.86 -11.53 -0.18
C VAL A 135 -6.31 -11.91 -0.05
N ASP A 136 -6.56 -13.14 0.39
CA ASP A 136 -7.90 -13.55 0.82
C ASP A 136 -8.15 -13.04 2.24
N VAL A 137 -9.11 -12.17 2.39
CA VAL A 137 -9.50 -11.58 3.67
C VAL A 137 -10.74 -12.30 4.15
N ALA A 138 -10.56 -13.32 4.97
CA ALA A 138 -11.64 -14.12 5.54
C ALA A 138 -12.28 -13.42 6.76
N GLY A 139 -11.50 -12.64 7.48
CA GLY A 139 -11.91 -11.84 8.63
C GLY A 139 -11.02 -10.61 8.78
N TYR A 140 -11.38 -9.68 9.67
CA TYR A 140 -10.63 -8.44 9.87
C TYR A 140 -9.17 -8.65 10.32
N THR A 141 -8.88 -9.80 10.92
CA THR A 141 -7.53 -10.21 11.37
C THR A 141 -7.12 -11.58 10.79
N ASP A 142 -7.94 -12.17 9.93
CA ASP A 142 -7.72 -13.47 9.28
C ASP A 142 -7.50 -13.25 7.78
N MET A 143 -6.25 -13.33 7.36
CA MET A 143 -5.81 -13.01 6.00
C MET A 143 -4.80 -14.04 5.51
N GLU A 144 -4.91 -14.43 4.23
CA GLU A 144 -4.04 -15.42 3.58
C GLU A 144 -3.53 -14.88 2.25
N ILE A 145 -2.22 -14.93 2.00
CA ILE A 145 -1.63 -14.59 0.69
C ILE A 145 -1.90 -15.73 -0.29
N LEU A 146 -2.55 -15.42 -1.41
CA LEU A 146 -2.81 -16.38 -2.49
C LEU A 146 -1.76 -16.33 -3.59
N GLY A 147 -1.18 -15.17 -3.81
CA GLY A 147 -0.11 -14.92 -4.77
C GLY A 147 0.57 -13.60 -4.47
N ALA A 148 1.84 -13.51 -4.80
CA ALA A 148 2.65 -12.31 -4.59
C ALA A 148 3.67 -12.15 -5.72
N THR A 149 4.29 -10.98 -5.79
CA THR A 149 5.42 -10.80 -6.70
C THR A 149 6.62 -11.63 -6.25
N ARG A 150 7.27 -12.26 -7.22
CA ARG A 150 8.51 -13.05 -7.00
C ARG A 150 9.79 -12.22 -7.06
N ASP A 151 9.66 -10.95 -7.47
CA ASP A 151 10.79 -10.05 -7.68
C ASP A 151 10.40 -8.58 -7.37
N ASP A 152 10.56 -7.66 -8.32
CA ASP A 152 10.15 -6.27 -8.13
C ASP A 152 8.63 -6.16 -7.87
N ALA A 153 8.23 -5.20 -7.06
CA ALA A 153 6.82 -4.81 -6.97
C ALA A 153 6.39 -3.93 -8.17
N ALA A 154 5.09 -3.85 -8.43
CA ALA A 154 4.54 -3.02 -9.50
C ALA A 154 4.94 -1.54 -9.38
N GLY A 155 4.92 -0.99 -8.16
CA GLY A 155 5.34 0.39 -7.92
C GLY A 155 6.84 0.60 -8.13
N GLU A 156 7.66 -0.33 -7.68
CA GLU A 156 9.10 -0.32 -7.92
C GLU A 156 9.43 -0.41 -9.42
N CYS A 157 8.66 -1.19 -10.19
CA CYS A 157 8.76 -1.26 -11.63
C CYS A 157 8.48 0.11 -12.28
N PHE A 158 7.38 0.79 -11.89
CA PHE A 158 7.11 2.15 -12.33
C PHE A 158 8.24 3.11 -11.99
N ASP A 159 8.74 3.11 -10.77
CA ASP A 159 9.78 4.03 -10.31
C ASP A 159 11.11 3.83 -11.07
N LYS A 160 11.51 2.58 -11.30
CA LYS A 160 12.75 2.26 -12.03
C LYS A 160 12.68 2.67 -13.51
N ILE A 161 11.54 2.44 -14.18
CA ILE A 161 11.34 2.85 -15.56
C ILE A 161 11.23 4.39 -15.66
N ALA A 162 10.50 5.03 -14.76
CA ALA A 162 10.38 6.48 -14.68
C ALA A 162 11.76 7.15 -14.58
N ARG A 163 12.64 6.62 -13.71
CA ARG A 163 14.00 7.12 -13.55
C ARG A 163 14.81 7.06 -14.84
N VAL A 164 14.73 5.98 -15.61
CA VAL A 164 15.45 5.85 -16.90
C VAL A 164 14.87 6.79 -17.95
N LEU A 165 13.57 7.09 -17.86
CA LEU A 165 12.91 8.11 -18.67
C LEU A 165 13.20 9.54 -18.18
N GLY A 166 14.00 9.76 -17.13
CA GLY A 166 14.31 11.07 -16.59
C GLY A 166 13.12 11.75 -15.89
N LEU A 167 12.16 10.98 -15.39
CA LEU A 167 11.01 11.50 -14.65
C LEU A 167 11.34 11.60 -13.15
N PRO A 168 10.66 12.49 -12.41
CA PRO A 168 10.87 12.64 -10.99
C PRO A 168 10.41 11.41 -10.18
N TYR A 169 10.96 11.27 -8.97
CA TYR A 169 10.53 10.28 -7.97
C TYR A 169 9.50 10.91 -7.00
N PRO A 170 8.45 10.17 -6.57
CA PRO A 170 8.03 8.82 -7.02
C PRO A 170 7.51 8.80 -8.46
N GLY A 171 7.87 7.74 -9.22
CA GLY A 171 7.65 7.68 -10.67
C GLY A 171 6.21 7.36 -11.09
N GLY A 172 5.37 6.83 -10.22
CA GLY A 172 4.02 6.38 -10.58
C GLY A 172 3.15 7.47 -11.20
N LYS A 173 3.00 8.63 -10.55
CA LYS A 173 2.21 9.76 -11.06
C LYS A 173 2.83 10.42 -12.30
N PRO A 174 4.14 10.69 -12.36
CA PRO A 174 4.79 11.18 -13.59
C PRO A 174 4.64 10.23 -14.77
N MET A 175 4.73 8.92 -14.57
CA MET A 175 4.49 7.91 -15.61
C MET A 175 3.04 7.95 -16.12
N GLU A 176 2.06 8.08 -15.21
CA GLU A 176 0.65 8.20 -15.57
C GLU A 176 0.40 9.43 -16.46
N LEU A 177 0.97 10.58 -16.09
CA LEU A 177 0.83 11.81 -16.88
C LEU A 177 1.54 11.69 -18.24
N LEU A 178 2.72 11.08 -18.30
CA LEU A 178 3.44 10.84 -19.54
C LEU A 178 2.69 9.90 -20.48
N ALA A 179 1.95 8.93 -19.92
CA ALA A 179 1.18 7.96 -20.70
C ALA A 179 -0.09 8.55 -21.34
N GLU A 180 -0.51 9.76 -20.95
CA GLU A 180 -1.70 10.39 -21.51
C GLU A 180 -1.55 10.63 -23.03
N GLY A 181 -2.48 10.06 -23.81
CA GLY A 181 -2.48 10.13 -25.27
C GLY A 181 -1.51 9.18 -25.98
N GLY A 182 -0.73 8.37 -25.24
CA GLY A 182 0.15 7.35 -25.82
C GLY A 182 -0.62 6.12 -26.31
N ASP A 183 -0.06 5.44 -27.31
CA ASP A 183 -0.54 4.15 -27.80
C ASP A 183 0.03 3.02 -26.93
N ASP A 184 -0.84 2.37 -26.16
CA ASP A 184 -0.48 1.30 -25.23
C ASP A 184 -0.12 -0.04 -25.88
N THR A 185 -0.32 -0.16 -27.20
CA THR A 185 0.01 -1.34 -28.01
C THR A 185 1.33 -1.22 -28.78
N ARG A 186 1.91 -0.02 -28.82
CA ARG A 186 3.09 0.28 -29.65
C ARG A 186 4.33 -0.51 -29.25
N TYR A 187 4.54 -0.76 -27.96
CA TYR A 187 5.69 -1.49 -27.47
C TYR A 187 5.25 -2.81 -26.84
N PRO A 188 5.42 -3.94 -27.53
CA PRO A 188 5.09 -5.25 -26.98
C PRO A 188 6.07 -5.59 -25.86
N LEU A 189 5.60 -5.50 -24.60
CA LEU A 189 6.37 -5.82 -23.41
C LEU A 189 6.04 -7.23 -22.93
N PRO A 190 7.00 -7.97 -22.35
CA PRO A 190 6.78 -9.35 -21.91
C PRO A 190 5.78 -9.42 -20.75
N ARG A 191 5.10 -10.57 -20.66
CA ARG A 191 4.26 -10.97 -19.52
C ARG A 191 4.94 -12.13 -18.81
N ALA A 192 4.84 -12.16 -17.49
CA ALA A 192 5.39 -13.26 -16.72
C ALA A 192 4.53 -14.52 -16.84
N HIS A 193 5.22 -15.67 -16.94
CA HIS A 193 4.62 -16.98 -16.81
C HIS A 193 5.30 -17.71 -15.67
N ILE A 194 4.55 -17.99 -14.60
CA ILE A 194 5.06 -18.62 -13.38
C ILE A 194 4.35 -19.98 -13.25
N ALA A 195 5.10 -21.06 -13.38
CA ALA A 195 4.54 -22.39 -13.56
C ALA A 195 4.04 -23.04 -12.25
N ASP A 196 4.64 -22.70 -11.11
CA ASP A 196 4.35 -23.29 -9.80
C ASP A 196 3.17 -22.62 -9.07
N ASN A 197 2.94 -21.34 -9.30
CA ASN A 197 1.76 -20.60 -8.82
C ASN A 197 1.37 -19.53 -9.84
N ASP A 198 0.30 -19.73 -10.56
CA ASP A 198 -0.19 -18.84 -11.61
C ASP A 198 -0.86 -17.55 -11.06
N LEU A 199 -1.07 -17.46 -9.74
CA LEU A 199 -1.49 -16.23 -9.06
C LEU A 199 -0.29 -15.34 -8.66
N ASP A 200 0.94 -15.87 -8.69
CA ASP A 200 2.13 -15.08 -8.47
C ASP A 200 2.42 -14.16 -9.66
N MET A 201 3.15 -13.11 -9.40
CA MET A 201 3.46 -12.03 -10.34
C MET A 201 4.98 -11.85 -10.48
N SER A 202 5.42 -11.27 -11.60
CA SER A 202 6.81 -10.85 -11.79
C SER A 202 6.86 -9.61 -12.68
N PHE A 203 7.63 -8.62 -12.27
CA PHE A 203 7.79 -7.35 -12.97
C PHE A 203 9.22 -7.09 -13.44
N SER A 204 10.20 -7.90 -13.03
CA SER A 204 11.61 -7.70 -13.38
C SER A 204 11.89 -7.86 -14.89
N GLY A 205 11.23 -8.81 -15.55
CA GLY A 205 11.30 -9.00 -17.00
C GLY A 205 10.72 -7.81 -17.75
N LEU A 206 9.56 -7.33 -17.35
CA LEU A 206 8.91 -6.14 -17.88
C LEU A 206 9.80 -4.91 -17.74
N LYS A 207 10.30 -4.65 -16.53
CA LYS A 207 11.23 -3.55 -16.25
C LYS A 207 12.45 -3.60 -17.17
N THR A 208 13.10 -4.76 -17.23
CA THR A 208 14.32 -4.94 -18.03
C THR A 208 14.06 -4.68 -19.52
N ALA A 209 12.95 -5.17 -20.07
CA ALA A 209 12.57 -4.93 -21.45
C ALA A 209 12.35 -3.43 -21.73
N ALA A 210 11.60 -2.73 -20.87
CA ALA A 210 11.36 -1.30 -21.02
C ALA A 210 12.66 -0.46 -20.91
N VAL A 211 13.52 -0.77 -19.94
CA VAL A 211 14.82 -0.11 -19.77
C VAL A 211 15.72 -0.32 -20.97
N ASN A 212 15.76 -1.54 -21.52
CA ASN A 212 16.55 -1.85 -22.72
C ASN A 212 16.04 -1.10 -23.97
N LEU A 213 14.72 -0.92 -24.11
CA LEU A 213 14.17 -0.09 -25.21
C LEU A 213 14.68 1.34 -25.12
N VAL A 214 14.68 1.95 -23.94
CA VAL A 214 15.19 3.32 -23.72
C VAL A 214 16.69 3.41 -24.05
N HIS A 215 17.50 2.49 -23.51
CA HIS A 215 18.94 2.50 -23.73
C HIS A 215 19.30 2.24 -25.21
N ASN A 216 18.62 1.31 -25.87
CA ASN A 216 18.85 1.02 -27.27
C ASN A 216 18.53 2.22 -28.19
N ALA A 217 17.41 2.92 -27.94
CA ALA A 217 17.06 4.14 -28.66
C ALA A 217 18.11 5.23 -28.45
N GLN A 218 18.55 5.44 -27.20
CA GLN A 218 19.61 6.41 -26.87
C GLN A 218 20.94 6.09 -27.61
N GLN A 219 21.37 4.83 -27.61
CA GLN A 219 22.61 4.39 -28.26
C GLN A 219 22.58 4.57 -29.79
N LYS A 220 21.41 4.34 -30.39
CA LYS A 220 21.21 4.47 -31.82
C LYS A 220 20.91 5.91 -32.28
N GLY A 221 20.65 6.82 -31.34
CA GLY A 221 20.18 8.17 -31.64
C GLY A 221 18.77 8.18 -32.25
N GLU A 222 17.97 7.14 -31.96
CA GLU A 222 16.59 7.04 -32.41
C GLU A 222 15.65 7.79 -31.44
N ASP A 223 14.64 8.43 -32.02
CA ASP A 223 13.59 9.08 -31.21
C ASP A 223 12.63 8.02 -30.65
N LEU A 224 12.53 7.95 -29.31
CA LEU A 224 11.64 7.05 -28.60
C LEU A 224 10.34 7.76 -28.28
N ASP A 225 9.22 7.20 -28.70
CA ASP A 225 7.90 7.67 -28.27
C ASP A 225 7.67 7.31 -26.78
N ARG A 226 8.09 8.23 -25.93
CA ARG A 226 8.06 8.06 -24.45
C ARG A 226 6.65 7.95 -23.92
N SER A 227 5.67 8.63 -24.53
CA SER A 227 4.27 8.58 -24.14
C SER A 227 3.70 7.18 -24.40
N SER A 228 3.92 6.63 -25.58
CA SER A 228 3.48 5.27 -25.91
C SER A 228 4.22 4.21 -25.08
N LEU A 229 5.51 4.41 -24.77
CA LEU A 229 6.21 3.48 -23.88
C LEU A 229 5.61 3.50 -22.47
N ALA A 230 5.33 4.67 -21.92
CA ALA A 230 4.70 4.78 -20.60
C ALA A 230 3.29 4.15 -20.59
N ALA A 231 2.51 4.34 -21.65
CA ALA A 231 1.20 3.70 -21.81
C ALA A 231 1.32 2.17 -21.90
N SER A 232 2.26 1.65 -22.71
CA SER A 232 2.51 0.21 -22.85
C SER A 232 2.97 -0.43 -21.53
N VAL A 233 3.79 0.28 -20.73
CA VAL A 233 4.21 -0.18 -19.39
C VAL A 233 3.01 -0.26 -18.44
N ALA A 234 2.16 0.77 -18.40
CA ALA A 234 0.97 0.77 -17.54
C ALA A 234 -0.01 -0.34 -17.95
N ALA A 235 -0.20 -0.57 -19.26
CA ALA A 235 -0.99 -1.69 -19.76
C ALA A 235 -0.42 -3.04 -19.33
N ALA A 236 0.90 -3.22 -19.49
CA ALA A 236 1.59 -4.46 -19.14
C ALA A 236 1.47 -4.79 -17.65
N ILE A 237 1.63 -3.79 -16.77
CA ILE A 237 1.45 -3.97 -15.32
C ILE A 237 -0.01 -4.32 -15.00
N SER A 238 -0.97 -3.62 -15.62
CA SER A 238 -2.39 -3.91 -15.41
C SER A 238 -2.78 -5.33 -15.84
N GLU A 239 -2.27 -5.78 -16.98
CA GLU A 239 -2.50 -7.14 -17.50
C GLU A 239 -1.82 -8.24 -16.66
N GLU A 240 -0.79 -7.89 -15.90
CA GLU A 240 -0.19 -8.80 -14.92
C GLU A 240 -1.04 -8.92 -13.66
N LEU A 241 -1.66 -7.81 -13.21
CA LEU A 241 -2.41 -7.72 -11.95
C LEU A 241 -3.87 -8.18 -12.09
N VAL A 242 -4.60 -7.60 -13.05
CA VAL A 242 -6.07 -7.68 -13.09
C VAL A 242 -6.59 -9.10 -13.38
N PRO A 243 -6.06 -9.85 -14.36
CA PRO A 243 -6.53 -11.22 -14.60
C PRO A 243 -6.30 -12.16 -13.42
N ARG A 244 -5.17 -11.99 -12.71
CA ARG A 244 -4.86 -12.79 -11.51
C ARG A 244 -5.80 -12.46 -10.37
N ALA A 245 -6.18 -11.19 -10.21
CA ALA A 245 -7.17 -10.79 -9.20
C ALA A 245 -8.54 -11.41 -9.50
N MET A 246 -8.98 -11.43 -10.77
CA MET A 246 -10.23 -12.08 -11.17
C MET A 246 -10.17 -13.58 -10.91
N GLU A 247 -9.08 -14.23 -11.26
CA GLU A 247 -8.90 -15.69 -11.06
C GLU A 247 -8.85 -16.05 -9.57
N ALA A 248 -8.16 -15.28 -8.75
CA ALA A 248 -8.12 -15.48 -7.30
C ALA A 248 -9.51 -15.32 -6.67
N ALA A 249 -10.27 -14.30 -7.06
CA ALA A 249 -11.65 -14.10 -6.61
C ALA A 249 -12.54 -15.30 -6.98
N ARG A 250 -12.42 -15.79 -8.22
CA ARG A 250 -13.15 -16.97 -8.70
C ARG A 250 -12.80 -18.22 -7.89
N ARG A 251 -11.50 -18.49 -7.65
CA ARG A 251 -11.04 -19.68 -6.89
C ARG A 251 -11.53 -19.69 -5.45
N ARG A 252 -11.56 -18.52 -4.82
CA ARG A 252 -12.01 -18.37 -3.43
C ARG A 252 -13.53 -18.13 -3.30
N GLY A 253 -14.25 -18.02 -4.43
CA GLY A 253 -15.69 -17.72 -4.43
C GLY A 253 -16.01 -16.36 -3.82
N ARG A 254 -15.09 -15.39 -3.95
CA ARG A 254 -15.30 -14.02 -3.46
C ARG A 254 -16.11 -13.23 -4.48
N THR A 255 -17.08 -12.48 -3.98
CA THR A 255 -17.96 -11.61 -4.79
C THR A 255 -17.58 -10.15 -4.68
N THR A 256 -16.57 -9.85 -3.85
CA THR A 256 -16.07 -8.51 -3.61
C THR A 256 -14.56 -8.48 -3.80
N LEU A 257 -14.08 -7.48 -4.54
CA LEU A 257 -12.67 -7.15 -4.72
C LEU A 257 -12.38 -5.76 -4.12
N VAL A 258 -11.30 -5.67 -3.38
CA VAL A 258 -10.81 -4.42 -2.77
C VAL A 258 -9.42 -4.14 -3.31
N ALA A 259 -9.15 -2.93 -3.81
CA ALA A 259 -7.79 -2.50 -4.12
C ALA A 259 -7.19 -1.71 -2.97
N ALA A 260 -5.89 -1.87 -2.73
CA ALA A 260 -5.17 -1.20 -1.64
C ALA A 260 -3.74 -0.84 -2.04
N GLY A 261 -3.17 0.17 -1.40
CA GLY A 261 -1.79 0.62 -1.63
C GLY A 261 -1.66 1.70 -2.71
N GLY A 262 -0.48 2.34 -2.76
CA GLY A 262 -0.24 3.53 -3.59
C GLY A 262 -0.43 3.33 -5.09
N VAL A 263 -0.14 2.15 -5.62
CA VAL A 263 -0.32 1.83 -7.05
C VAL A 263 -1.79 1.70 -7.43
N ALA A 264 -2.67 1.41 -6.46
CA ALA A 264 -4.13 1.43 -6.66
C ALA A 264 -4.68 2.83 -7.03
N ALA A 265 -3.88 3.87 -6.92
CA ALA A 265 -4.22 5.22 -7.41
C ALA A 265 -4.10 5.37 -8.94
N ASN A 266 -3.39 4.47 -9.64
CA ASN A 266 -3.14 4.57 -11.07
C ASN A 266 -4.43 4.44 -11.89
N LYS A 267 -4.71 5.42 -12.76
CA LYS A 267 -5.95 5.52 -13.55
C LYS A 267 -6.16 4.31 -14.47
N ARG A 268 -5.09 3.79 -15.10
CA ARG A 268 -5.19 2.62 -15.99
C ARG A 268 -5.62 1.39 -15.21
N ILE A 269 -4.96 1.10 -14.11
CA ILE A 269 -5.25 -0.06 -13.25
C ILE A 269 -6.68 0.04 -12.69
N ARG A 270 -7.10 1.22 -12.22
CA ARG A 270 -8.48 1.45 -11.74
C ARG A 270 -9.51 1.17 -12.82
N GLY A 271 -9.32 1.72 -14.02
CA GLY A 271 -10.25 1.51 -15.14
C GLY A 271 -10.34 0.05 -15.59
N ASP A 272 -9.22 -0.65 -15.59
CA ASP A 272 -9.19 -2.07 -15.95
C ASP A 272 -9.84 -2.94 -14.86
N LEU A 273 -9.64 -2.63 -13.57
CA LEU A 273 -10.34 -3.28 -12.45
C LEU A 273 -11.85 -3.04 -12.52
N GLU A 274 -12.29 -1.80 -12.76
CA GLU A 274 -13.71 -1.44 -12.90
C GLU A 274 -14.39 -2.22 -14.03
N ARG A 275 -13.72 -2.30 -15.19
CA ARG A 275 -14.22 -3.06 -16.35
C ARG A 275 -14.29 -4.54 -16.03
N SER A 276 -13.19 -5.14 -15.57
CA SER A 276 -13.11 -6.58 -15.31
C SER A 276 -14.02 -7.02 -14.18
N CYS A 277 -14.17 -6.24 -13.11
CA CYS A 277 -15.12 -6.56 -12.04
C CYS A 277 -16.57 -6.53 -12.54
N ARG A 278 -16.93 -5.55 -13.38
CA ARG A 278 -18.27 -5.47 -13.99
C ARG A 278 -18.55 -6.69 -14.88
N GLU A 279 -17.59 -7.09 -15.70
CA GLU A 279 -17.70 -8.25 -16.60
C GLU A 279 -17.82 -9.57 -15.83
N ASN A 280 -17.19 -9.67 -14.66
CA ASN A 280 -17.21 -10.87 -13.80
C ASN A 280 -18.24 -10.82 -12.66
N GLY A 281 -19.07 -9.76 -12.59
CA GLY A 281 -20.11 -9.63 -11.56
C GLY A 281 -19.58 -9.42 -10.14
N LEU A 282 -18.36 -8.87 -10.00
CA LEU A 282 -17.74 -8.57 -8.72
C LEU A 282 -18.08 -7.13 -8.27
N ARG A 283 -18.33 -6.96 -6.98
CA ARG A 283 -18.37 -5.63 -6.36
C ARG A 283 -16.93 -5.15 -6.16
N LEU A 284 -16.62 -3.94 -6.60
CA LEU A 284 -15.29 -3.34 -6.48
C LEU A 284 -15.29 -2.18 -5.50
N TYR A 285 -14.32 -2.17 -4.59
CA TYR A 285 -14.00 -1.06 -3.71
C TYR A 285 -12.61 -0.50 -4.06
N LEU A 286 -12.58 0.78 -4.44
CA LEU A 286 -11.36 1.53 -4.77
C LEU A 286 -11.25 2.69 -3.77
N PRO A 287 -10.21 2.75 -2.93
CA PRO A 287 -10.10 3.82 -1.95
C PRO A 287 -9.93 5.19 -2.63
N PRO A 288 -10.35 6.28 -2.00
CA PRO A 288 -10.01 7.62 -2.47
C PRO A 288 -8.49 7.79 -2.49
N LEU A 289 -7.99 8.64 -3.39
CA LEU A 289 -6.55 8.81 -3.64
C LEU A 289 -5.77 9.18 -2.37
N SER A 290 -6.39 9.92 -1.46
CA SER A 290 -5.81 10.31 -0.16
C SER A 290 -5.52 9.14 0.78
N LEU A 291 -6.22 8.00 0.62
CA LEU A 291 -6.05 6.79 1.42
C LEU A 291 -5.26 5.68 0.72
N CYS A 292 -4.76 5.92 -0.51
CA CYS A 292 -3.92 4.95 -1.22
C CYS A 292 -2.49 4.91 -0.67
N GLY A 293 -1.92 6.05 -0.28
CA GLY A 293 -0.56 6.16 0.27
C GLY A 293 -0.47 5.78 1.73
N ASP A 294 0.77 5.73 2.25
CA ASP A 294 1.03 5.48 3.67
C ASP A 294 0.49 6.64 4.51
N ASN A 295 -0.27 6.30 5.56
CA ASN A 295 -0.84 7.27 6.49
C ASN A 295 -1.08 6.63 7.87
N GLY A 296 -1.28 7.46 8.90
CA GLY A 296 -1.56 6.99 10.26
C GLY A 296 -2.96 6.40 10.41
N ALA A 297 -3.93 6.93 9.66
CA ALA A 297 -5.33 6.52 9.75
C ALA A 297 -5.52 5.05 9.33
N MET A 298 -4.83 4.57 8.29
CA MET A 298 -4.90 3.17 7.87
C MET A 298 -4.43 2.20 8.97
N ILE A 299 -3.40 2.61 9.74
CA ILE A 299 -2.88 1.82 10.85
C ILE A 299 -3.87 1.84 12.02
N GLY A 300 -4.45 3.00 12.34
CA GLY A 300 -5.51 3.12 13.33
C GLY A 300 -6.74 2.28 13.00
N SER A 301 -7.13 2.24 11.72
CA SER A 301 -8.25 1.43 11.24
C SER A 301 -8.01 -0.07 11.49
N GLN A 302 -6.84 -0.61 11.13
CA GLN A 302 -6.53 -2.01 11.42
C GLN A 302 -6.38 -2.25 12.92
N ALA A 303 -5.76 -1.32 13.65
CA ALA A 303 -5.55 -1.43 15.09
C ALA A 303 -6.87 -1.60 15.86
N TYR A 304 -7.93 -0.98 15.40
CA TYR A 304 -9.26 -1.16 16.01
C TYR A 304 -9.67 -2.63 16.01
N TYR A 305 -9.51 -3.33 14.90
CA TYR A 305 -9.86 -4.74 14.78
C TYR A 305 -8.88 -5.66 15.52
N GLU A 306 -7.58 -5.33 15.50
CA GLU A 306 -6.58 -6.06 16.31
C GLU A 306 -6.89 -5.93 17.82
N TYR A 307 -7.32 -4.74 18.26
CA TYR A 307 -7.74 -4.51 19.65
C TYR A 307 -8.97 -5.35 20.02
N LEU A 308 -9.99 -5.39 19.16
CA LEU A 308 -11.19 -6.21 19.40
C LEU A 308 -10.89 -7.71 19.43
N ALA A 309 -9.91 -8.15 18.64
CA ALA A 309 -9.43 -9.53 18.63
C ALA A 309 -8.53 -9.88 19.83
N GLY A 310 -8.13 -8.87 20.63
CA GLY A 310 -7.20 -9.07 21.76
C GLY A 310 -5.74 -9.20 21.35
N ASN A 311 -5.38 -8.83 20.14
CA ASN A 311 -4.02 -8.86 19.60
C ASN A 311 -3.20 -7.68 20.14
N LEU A 312 -2.76 -7.79 21.37
CA LEU A 312 -1.99 -6.77 22.09
C LEU A 312 -0.53 -7.20 22.22
N ALA A 313 0.37 -6.22 22.23
CA ALA A 313 1.79 -6.44 22.45
C ALA A 313 2.23 -6.02 23.86
N ASP A 314 3.30 -6.64 24.33
CA ASP A 314 4.03 -6.19 25.51
C ASP A 314 5.26 -5.33 25.13
N MET A 315 6.05 -4.92 26.13
CA MET A 315 7.23 -4.10 25.93
C MET A 315 8.38 -4.82 25.21
N ARG A 316 8.26 -6.12 24.91
CA ARG A 316 9.22 -6.89 24.10
C ARG A 316 8.94 -6.79 22.61
N LEU A 317 7.85 -6.12 22.18
CA LEU A 317 7.58 -5.88 20.78
C LEU A 317 8.83 -5.37 20.06
N ASN A 318 9.14 -5.97 18.90
CA ASN A 318 10.26 -5.57 18.05
C ASN A 318 9.78 -5.25 16.64
N ALA A 319 10.63 -4.62 15.86
CA ALA A 319 10.39 -4.33 14.46
C ALA A 319 10.94 -5.44 13.56
N TYR A 320 10.26 -5.67 12.43
CA TYR A 320 10.64 -6.70 11.45
C TYR A 320 10.68 -6.09 10.04
N ALA A 321 11.84 -6.19 9.38
CA ALA A 321 11.98 -5.72 8.00
C ALA A 321 11.13 -6.55 7.03
N ASN A 322 11.08 -7.87 7.26
CA ASN A 322 10.25 -8.81 6.54
C ASN A 322 9.27 -9.45 7.53
N LEU A 323 8.00 -9.48 7.16
CA LEU A 323 6.94 -10.06 7.97
C LEU A 323 5.85 -10.55 7.02
N GLU A 324 5.45 -11.79 7.17
CA GLU A 324 4.30 -12.34 6.46
C GLU A 324 2.99 -11.80 7.06
N ILE A 325 1.96 -11.68 6.22
CA ILE A 325 0.69 -11.04 6.59
C ILE A 325 -0.12 -11.88 7.58
#